data_fae7486cb379154600ae9652df0faa5b
#
_entry.id   fae7486cb379154600ae9652df0faa5b
#
_cell.length_a   1.000
_cell.length_b   1.000
_cell.length_c   1.000
_cell.angle_alpha   90.00
_cell.angle_beta   90.00
_cell.angle_gamma   90.00
#
_symmetry.space_group_name_H-M   'P 1'
#
loop_
_entity.id
_entity.type
_entity.pdbx_description
1 polymer ?
#
loop_
_entity_poly.entity_id
_entity_poly.type
_entity_poly.pdbx_seq_one_letter_code
_entity_poly.pdbx_strand_id
1 'polypeptide(L)'
;HRMIEFTGSLSAGRNVTIPIDVQTFYFLKNSTSGSQNVTFKYVSGSGDSVAVAPATTKIVFASANDGTNPDIIDIGMGDVTLTGTQTLTNKTLTSPKIGTSILDTNGNELALLTATGSAVNEFTIANAATGNDPTLSATGGDSNIDIAIKPKGTGETVFGTGAAAATITTSGTHDLVLDTNSGTNSGSITITDGADGNINIAPNGNGVVQAGGSAVKVAGKESIWIPAVAMYPNTTAGCADLAQVELSNGPEIKTLDFDKDSDENAQFAVAFPKSWNEGTVTFQAFFTADSTNTGTVSWVLAGVAIADNDSINTAFGTGVAPTAKAHSGTANDLDVTAESGAITIAGSPSTDEEVYFQITRDVSADSLTADAKLLGIKLFFTTDAANDA
;
A
#
# COMPACT_ATOMS: atom_id res chain seq x y z
N HIS A 1 2.25 79.24 -20.99
CA HIS A 1 2.29 77.84 -21.35
C HIS A 1 2.37 77.00 -20.09
N ARG A 2 1.62 75.88 -20.02
CA ARG A 2 1.59 74.96 -18.90
C ARG A 2 2.62 73.81 -19.07
N MET A 3 3.21 73.68 -20.27
CA MET A 3 4.25 72.69 -20.55
C MET A 3 5.56 73.43 -20.73
N ILE A 4 6.60 73.01 -19.98
CA ILE A 4 7.95 73.53 -20.05
C ILE A 4 8.88 72.36 -20.37
N GLU A 5 9.58 72.46 -21.48
CA GLU A 5 10.66 71.51 -21.82
C GLU A 5 12.01 72.18 -21.66
N PHE A 6 12.84 71.63 -20.82
CA PHE A 6 14.21 72.05 -20.62
C PHE A 6 15.11 71.37 -21.64
N THR A 7 15.80 72.15 -22.46
CA THR A 7 16.65 71.65 -23.53
C THR A 7 18.08 72.21 -23.41
N GLY A 8 19.05 71.64 -24.11
CA GLY A 8 20.43 72.05 -24.14
C GLY A 8 21.38 71.14 -23.39
N SER A 9 22.66 71.50 -23.28
CA SER A 9 23.67 70.70 -22.60
C SER A 9 24.02 71.34 -21.25
N LEU A 10 23.90 70.49 -20.16
CA LEU A 10 24.18 70.97 -18.82
C LEU A 10 25.42 70.26 -18.25
N SER A 11 26.39 71.06 -17.76
CA SER A 11 27.59 70.58 -17.02
C SER A 11 27.35 70.49 -15.49
N ALA A 12 26.28 71.03 -14.97
CA ALA A 12 25.87 71.03 -13.56
C ALA A 12 24.32 71.21 -13.46
N GLY A 13 23.73 70.81 -12.34
CA GLY A 13 22.32 71.09 -12.05
C GLY A 13 21.97 72.55 -12.14
N ARG A 14 20.77 72.88 -12.60
CA ARG A 14 20.26 74.22 -12.77
C ARG A 14 18.95 74.41 -12.08
N ASN A 15 18.71 75.64 -11.54
CA ASN A 15 17.44 76.06 -11.02
C ASN A 15 16.67 76.83 -12.09
N VAL A 16 15.42 76.51 -12.24
CA VAL A 16 14.43 77.29 -13.02
C VAL A 16 13.41 77.82 -12.03
N THR A 17 13.19 79.09 -12.03
CA THR A 17 12.37 79.77 -11.03
C THR A 17 11.14 80.41 -11.67
N ILE A 18 10.01 80.42 -10.92
CA ILE A 18 8.78 81.13 -11.22
C ILE A 18 8.53 82.20 -10.12
N PRO A 19 7.74 83.26 -10.43
CA PRO A 19 7.32 84.25 -9.43
C PRO A 19 6.48 83.61 -8.33
N ILE A 20 6.51 84.17 -7.14
CA ILE A 20 5.88 83.65 -5.93
C ILE A 20 4.36 83.69 -5.93
N ASP A 21 3.74 84.47 -6.81
CA ASP A 21 2.29 84.66 -6.96
C ASP A 21 1.64 83.75 -8.03
N VAL A 22 2.44 82.84 -8.65
CA VAL A 22 1.95 81.94 -9.65
C VAL A 22 1.38 80.69 -9.04
N GLN A 23 0.08 80.48 -9.21
CA GLN A 23 -0.63 79.27 -8.81
C GLN A 23 -1.10 78.53 -10.09
N THR A 24 -0.52 77.38 -10.38
CA THR A 24 -0.95 76.59 -11.59
C THR A 24 -0.25 75.23 -11.63
N PHE A 25 -0.77 74.37 -12.51
CA PHE A 25 -0.10 73.13 -12.85
C PHE A 25 0.93 73.33 -13.96
N TYR A 26 2.06 72.66 -13.86
CA TYR A 26 3.05 72.59 -14.93
C TYR A 26 3.38 71.12 -15.30
N PHE A 27 3.55 70.86 -16.59
CA PHE A 27 4.16 69.69 -17.14
C PHE A 27 5.60 70.03 -17.43
N LEU A 28 6.52 69.48 -16.64
CA LEU A 28 7.94 69.73 -16.73
C LEU A 28 8.64 68.53 -17.39
N LYS A 29 9.38 68.76 -18.47
CA LYS A 29 10.14 67.74 -19.17
C LYS A 29 11.62 68.13 -19.21
N ASN A 30 12.48 67.28 -18.71
CA ASN A 30 13.93 67.49 -18.80
C ASN A 30 14.48 66.69 -19.99
N SER A 31 14.68 67.39 -21.13
CA SER A 31 15.31 66.85 -22.34
C SER A 31 16.77 67.35 -22.47
N THR A 32 17.40 67.78 -21.39
CA THR A 32 18.80 68.22 -21.41
C THR A 32 19.77 67.07 -21.53
N SER A 33 20.92 67.29 -22.19
CA SER A 33 22.04 66.37 -22.15
C SER A 33 23.00 66.72 -20.98
N GLY A 34 23.86 65.74 -20.56
CA GLY A 34 24.82 65.95 -19.49
C GLY A 34 24.43 65.33 -18.13
N SER A 35 23.33 64.55 -18.09
CA SER A 35 22.90 63.80 -16.89
C SER A 35 22.66 64.64 -15.64
N GLN A 36 22.16 65.85 -15.79
CA GLN A 36 21.95 66.81 -14.70
C GLN A 36 20.47 67.04 -14.40
N ASN A 37 20.15 67.24 -13.14
CA ASN A 37 18.80 67.60 -12.71
C ASN A 37 18.54 69.09 -13.01
N VAL A 38 17.29 69.40 -13.40
CA VAL A 38 16.74 70.73 -13.38
C VAL A 38 15.78 70.87 -12.21
N THR A 39 16.12 71.74 -11.25
CA THR A 39 15.26 72.01 -10.10
C THR A 39 14.31 73.14 -10.40
N PHE A 40 13.03 72.85 -10.34
CA PHE A 40 11.96 73.83 -10.52
C PHE A 40 11.47 74.32 -9.16
N LYS A 41 11.51 75.60 -8.94
CA LYS A 41 11.25 76.25 -7.65
C LYS A 41 10.69 77.66 -7.82
N TYR A 42 10.17 78.19 -6.72
CA TYR A 42 9.89 79.64 -6.67
C TYR A 42 11.18 80.47 -6.58
N VAL A 43 11.14 81.72 -7.02
CA VAL A 43 12.29 82.64 -7.06
C VAL A 43 12.74 83.01 -5.66
N SER A 44 11.86 83.01 -4.65
CA SER A 44 12.15 83.28 -3.25
C SER A 44 11.29 82.43 -2.34
N GLY A 45 11.57 82.37 -1.04
CA GLY A 45 10.92 81.51 -0.05
C GLY A 45 11.72 80.23 0.16
N SER A 46 11.38 79.49 1.25
CA SER A 46 11.97 78.24 1.65
C SER A 46 11.04 77.03 1.45
N GLY A 47 9.99 77.21 0.66
CA GLY A 47 9.05 76.13 0.31
C GLY A 47 9.71 75.04 -0.58
N ASP A 48 9.02 73.94 -0.72
CA ASP A 48 9.52 72.82 -1.45
C ASP A 48 9.79 73.09 -2.93
N SER A 49 10.76 72.39 -3.46
CA SER A 49 11.13 72.43 -4.90
C SER A 49 11.13 71.03 -5.48
N VAL A 50 10.97 70.93 -6.78
CA VAL A 50 10.93 69.65 -7.48
C VAL A 50 12.14 69.54 -8.43
N ALA A 51 12.99 68.53 -8.22
CA ALA A 51 14.05 68.16 -9.14
C ALA A 51 13.51 67.26 -10.25
N VAL A 52 13.67 67.66 -11.51
CA VAL A 52 13.32 66.90 -12.71
C VAL A 52 14.59 66.27 -13.23
N ALA A 53 14.68 64.95 -13.11
CA ALA A 53 15.86 64.20 -13.56
C ALA A 53 15.97 64.17 -15.11
N PRO A 54 17.17 63.94 -15.68
CA PRO A 54 17.32 63.82 -17.13
C PRO A 54 16.35 62.79 -17.75
N ALA A 55 15.82 63.07 -18.91
CA ALA A 55 14.89 62.27 -19.67
C ALA A 55 13.55 61.93 -18.93
N THR A 56 13.24 62.72 -17.87
CA THR A 56 11.96 62.51 -17.14
C THR A 56 10.96 63.65 -17.37
N THR A 57 9.71 63.35 -17.19
CA THR A 57 8.58 64.30 -17.19
C THR A 57 7.94 64.26 -15.81
N LYS A 58 7.61 65.41 -15.26
CA LYS A 58 6.86 65.56 -14.01
C LYS A 58 5.64 66.47 -14.18
N ILE A 59 4.61 66.17 -13.43
CA ILE A 59 3.47 67.10 -13.28
C ILE A 59 3.60 67.69 -11.87
N VAL A 60 3.66 68.96 -11.80
CA VAL A 60 3.76 69.70 -10.54
C VAL A 60 2.64 70.71 -10.38
N PHE A 61 2.27 70.97 -9.15
CA PHE A 61 1.41 72.07 -8.76
C PHE A 61 2.23 73.12 -8.03
N ALA A 62 2.19 74.30 -8.54
CA ALA A 62 2.75 75.51 -7.89
C ALA A 62 1.63 76.11 -7.01
N SER A 63 1.86 76.12 -5.69
CA SER A 63 0.81 76.45 -4.68
C SER A 63 0.52 77.93 -4.54
N ALA A 64 1.30 78.81 -5.15
CA ALA A 64 1.32 80.27 -4.95
C ALA A 64 1.74 80.68 -3.53
N ASN A 65 1.67 81.96 -3.25
CA ASN A 65 2.05 82.51 -1.93
C ASN A 65 0.84 82.40 -0.99
N ASP A 66 0.87 81.43 -0.12
CA ASP A 66 -0.08 81.22 0.96
C ASP A 66 0.38 81.86 2.30
N GLY A 67 1.35 82.76 2.20
CA GLY A 67 1.96 83.43 3.33
C GLY A 67 3.43 83.71 3.12
N THR A 68 4.33 82.79 3.36
CA THR A 68 5.77 83.03 3.31
C THR A 68 6.57 82.04 2.45
N ASN A 69 6.06 80.84 2.23
CA ASN A 69 6.82 79.73 1.59
C ASN A 69 5.98 78.97 0.59
N PRO A 70 5.83 79.44 -0.62
CA PRO A 70 5.08 78.70 -1.64
C PRO A 70 5.83 77.45 -2.08
N ASP A 71 5.10 76.35 -2.25
CA ASP A 71 5.63 75.03 -2.56
C ASP A 71 5.40 74.66 -4.02
N ILE A 72 6.40 73.98 -4.60
CA ILE A 72 6.23 73.18 -5.80
C ILE A 72 5.97 71.76 -5.40
N ILE A 73 4.73 71.32 -5.53
CA ILE A 73 4.26 70.00 -5.14
C ILE A 73 4.34 69.03 -6.32
N ASP A 74 5.12 67.99 -6.21
CA ASP A 74 5.09 66.91 -7.20
C ASP A 74 3.77 66.13 -7.05
N ILE A 75 2.94 66.18 -8.06
CA ILE A 75 1.63 65.50 -8.03
C ILE A 75 1.78 63.97 -8.08
N GLY A 76 2.97 63.48 -8.49
CA GLY A 76 3.33 62.09 -8.50
C GLY A 76 2.25 61.24 -9.15
N MET A 77 2.25 61.09 -10.44
CA MET A 77 1.47 60.01 -11.07
C MET A 77 2.18 58.70 -10.74
N GLY A 78 1.85 58.11 -9.62
CA GLY A 78 2.47 56.91 -9.03
C GLY A 78 3.20 56.02 -10.05
N ASP A 79 4.51 56.22 -10.18
CA ASP A 79 5.30 55.70 -11.27
C ASP A 79 5.60 54.21 -11.09
N VAL A 80 4.64 53.38 -11.41
CA VAL A 80 4.99 52.02 -11.81
C VAL A 80 5.49 52.05 -13.22
N THR A 81 6.82 52.21 -13.40
CA THR A 81 7.41 52.26 -14.74
C THR A 81 7.49 50.86 -15.34
N LEU A 82 7.30 50.76 -16.67
CA LEU A 82 7.35 49.48 -17.38
C LEU A 82 8.69 48.74 -17.29
N THR A 83 9.78 49.42 -16.91
CA THR A 83 11.15 48.89 -16.95
C THR A 83 11.94 49.09 -15.64
N GLY A 84 11.39 49.80 -14.67
CA GLY A 84 12.10 50.12 -13.40
C GLY A 84 11.95 49.00 -12.37
N THR A 85 13.00 48.77 -11.56
CA THR A 85 12.90 47.96 -10.37
C THR A 85 12.09 48.71 -9.30
N GLN A 86 10.97 48.19 -8.86
CA GLN A 86 10.07 48.86 -7.93
C GLN A 86 9.57 47.89 -6.84
N THR A 87 9.52 48.41 -5.61
CA THR A 87 8.83 47.72 -4.51
C THR A 87 7.42 48.24 -4.39
N LEU A 88 6.45 47.35 -4.54
CA LEU A 88 5.02 47.68 -4.38
C LEU A 88 4.62 47.46 -2.93
N THR A 89 4.44 48.53 -2.16
CA THR A 89 3.91 48.45 -0.78
C THR A 89 2.44 48.83 -0.75
N ASN A 90 1.68 48.10 0.08
CA ASN A 90 0.22 48.31 0.25
C ASN A 90 -0.59 48.29 -1.08
N LYS A 91 -0.22 47.40 -1.98
CA LYS A 91 -0.92 47.19 -3.25
C LYS A 91 -1.57 45.81 -3.30
N THR A 92 -2.79 45.78 -3.80
CA THR A 92 -3.48 44.53 -4.17
C THR A 92 -3.24 44.28 -5.64
N LEU A 93 -2.73 43.09 -5.99
CA LEU A 93 -2.57 42.67 -7.36
C LEU A 93 -3.71 41.72 -7.72
N THR A 94 -4.60 42.15 -8.59
CA THR A 94 -5.71 41.29 -9.08
C THR A 94 -5.22 40.47 -10.27
N SER A 95 -5.20 39.14 -10.12
CA SER A 95 -4.81 38.16 -11.17
C SER A 95 -3.47 38.48 -11.84
N PRO A 96 -2.37 38.63 -11.08
CA PRO A 96 -1.06 38.93 -11.67
C PRO A 96 -0.60 37.78 -12.53
N LYS A 97 -0.09 38.07 -13.73
CA LYS A 97 0.58 37.09 -14.58
C LYS A 97 2.06 37.03 -14.21
N ILE A 98 2.49 35.91 -13.61
CA ILE A 98 3.91 35.64 -13.30
C ILE A 98 4.51 34.96 -14.53
N GLY A 99 5.60 35.53 -15.08
CA GLY A 99 6.18 35.07 -16.34
C GLY A 99 6.88 33.72 -16.25
N THR A 100 7.67 33.48 -15.20
CA THR A 100 8.49 32.26 -15.05
C THR A 100 8.54 31.72 -13.63
N SER A 101 8.86 32.56 -12.64
CA SER A 101 9.10 32.11 -11.27
C SER A 101 8.70 33.15 -10.24
N ILE A 102 8.46 32.67 -9.02
CA ILE A 102 8.41 33.47 -7.79
C ILE A 102 9.80 33.32 -7.14
N LEU A 103 10.43 34.45 -6.81
CA LEU A 103 11.77 34.48 -6.21
C LEU A 103 11.67 34.66 -4.69
N ASP A 104 12.69 34.17 -3.98
CA ASP A 104 12.92 34.47 -2.56
C ASP A 104 13.49 35.87 -2.35
N THR A 105 13.75 36.26 -1.11
CA THR A 105 14.33 37.59 -0.76
C THR A 105 15.78 37.78 -1.22
N ASN A 106 16.47 36.71 -1.61
CA ASN A 106 17.83 36.74 -2.12
C ASN A 106 17.89 36.72 -3.65
N GLY A 107 16.73 36.59 -4.32
CA GLY A 107 16.62 36.49 -5.77
C GLY A 107 16.74 35.09 -6.33
N ASN A 108 16.73 34.04 -5.47
CA ASN A 108 16.73 32.66 -5.93
C ASN A 108 15.29 32.19 -6.23
N GLU A 109 15.15 31.22 -7.11
CA GLU A 109 13.84 30.65 -7.46
C GLU A 109 13.24 29.87 -6.28
N LEU A 110 12.11 30.35 -5.76
CA LEU A 110 11.29 29.69 -4.76
C LEU A 110 10.27 28.73 -5.41
N ALA A 111 9.66 29.15 -6.49
CA ALA A 111 8.74 28.35 -7.27
C ALA A 111 8.85 28.68 -8.76
N LEU A 112 9.07 27.65 -9.57
CA LEU A 112 9.08 27.76 -11.03
C LEU A 112 7.65 27.47 -11.54
N LEU A 113 7.07 28.40 -12.29
CA LEU A 113 5.72 28.34 -12.84
C LEU A 113 5.81 28.02 -14.34
N THR A 114 5.78 26.75 -14.68
CA THR A 114 5.84 26.29 -16.08
C THR A 114 4.47 26.28 -16.71
N ALA A 115 4.31 26.96 -17.82
CA ALA A 115 3.04 26.98 -18.56
C ALA A 115 2.89 25.71 -19.43
N THR A 116 1.69 25.12 -19.41
CA THR A 116 1.29 24.05 -20.32
C THR A 116 0.26 24.62 -21.30
N GLY A 117 0.43 24.32 -22.59
CA GLY A 117 -0.54 24.75 -23.62
C GLY A 117 -1.91 24.09 -23.36
N SER A 118 -2.99 24.89 -23.43
CA SER A 118 -4.37 24.43 -23.20
C SER A 118 -4.60 23.76 -21.84
N ALA A 119 -3.87 24.19 -20.80
CA ALA A 119 -4.06 23.68 -19.43
C ALA A 119 -5.50 23.99 -18.95
N VAL A 120 -6.12 22.99 -18.35
CA VAL A 120 -7.48 23.08 -17.77
C VAL A 120 -7.51 22.68 -16.30
N ASN A 121 -6.40 22.16 -15.77
CA ASN A 121 -6.24 21.69 -14.40
C ASN A 121 -5.10 22.45 -13.71
N GLU A 122 -5.27 22.75 -12.44
CA GLU A 122 -4.31 23.53 -11.66
C GLU A 122 -4.26 23.06 -10.18
N PHE A 123 -3.27 23.55 -9.45
CA PHE A 123 -3.23 23.47 -8.00
C PHE A 123 -3.98 24.66 -7.38
N THR A 124 -4.88 24.36 -6.45
CA THR A 124 -5.44 25.35 -5.53
C THR A 124 -4.74 25.26 -4.17
N ILE A 125 -4.18 26.40 -3.73
CA ILE A 125 -3.58 26.56 -2.41
C ILE A 125 -4.52 27.44 -1.60
N ALA A 126 -5.06 26.93 -0.50
CA ALA A 126 -5.95 27.68 0.37
C ALA A 126 -5.41 27.69 1.81
N ASN A 127 -5.48 28.88 2.45
CA ASN A 127 -5.28 29.00 3.90
C ASN A 127 -6.57 28.60 4.64
N ALA A 128 -6.48 28.49 5.96
CA ALA A 128 -7.60 28.09 6.80
C ALA A 128 -7.76 29.00 8.02
N ALA A 129 -8.98 29.06 8.58
CA ALA A 129 -9.24 29.65 9.88
C ALA A 129 -8.75 28.70 11.01
N THR A 130 -8.67 29.25 12.23
CA THR A 130 -8.30 28.48 13.43
C THR A 130 -9.16 27.22 13.56
N GLY A 131 -8.53 26.06 13.73
CA GLY A 131 -9.19 24.77 13.87
C GLY A 131 -9.48 24.03 12.55
N ASN A 132 -9.07 24.59 11.41
CA ASN A 132 -9.13 23.94 10.11
C ASN A 132 -7.74 23.86 9.48
N ASP A 133 -7.56 22.97 8.53
CA ASP A 133 -6.28 22.73 7.87
C ASP A 133 -6.15 23.53 6.56
N PRO A 134 -4.98 24.13 6.26
CA PRO A 134 -4.71 24.67 4.94
C PRO A 134 -4.59 23.52 3.93
N THR A 135 -5.04 23.75 2.71
CA THR A 135 -5.10 22.71 1.68
C THR A 135 -4.25 23.02 0.46
N LEU A 136 -3.66 21.96 -0.11
CA LEU A 136 -3.16 21.90 -1.48
C LEU A 136 -4.03 20.89 -2.22
N SER A 137 -4.79 21.34 -3.19
CA SER A 137 -5.72 20.49 -3.94
C SER A 137 -5.52 20.62 -5.45
N ALA A 138 -5.86 19.57 -6.19
CA ALA A 138 -5.99 19.62 -7.64
C ALA A 138 -7.41 20.07 -7.97
N THR A 139 -7.53 21.06 -8.87
CA THR A 139 -8.82 21.60 -9.37
C THR A 139 -8.74 21.77 -10.87
N GLY A 140 -9.89 21.90 -11.53
CA GLY A 140 -9.90 22.14 -12.97
C GLY A 140 -11.11 21.62 -13.70
N GLY A 141 -10.96 21.44 -15.03
CA GLY A 141 -12.04 21.05 -15.93
C GLY A 141 -12.28 19.55 -16.04
N ASP A 142 -11.32 18.70 -15.68
CA ASP A 142 -11.43 17.26 -15.77
C ASP A 142 -12.16 16.67 -14.54
N SER A 143 -12.82 15.52 -14.72
CA SER A 143 -13.58 14.87 -13.64
C SER A 143 -12.69 14.21 -12.59
N ASN A 144 -11.47 13.77 -12.96
CA ASN A 144 -10.50 13.12 -12.07
C ASN A 144 -9.13 13.75 -12.31
N ILE A 145 -8.52 14.28 -11.26
CA ILE A 145 -7.24 14.98 -11.34
C ILE A 145 -6.36 14.52 -10.17
N ASP A 146 -5.23 13.89 -10.50
CA ASP A 146 -4.28 13.40 -9.50
C ASP A 146 -3.31 14.50 -9.05
N ILE A 147 -2.85 14.42 -7.81
CA ILE A 147 -1.71 15.21 -7.32
C ILE A 147 -0.45 14.35 -7.42
N ALA A 148 0.43 14.67 -8.36
CA ALA A 148 1.69 13.98 -8.54
C ALA A 148 2.81 14.66 -7.75
N ILE A 149 3.30 14.02 -6.69
CA ILE A 149 4.47 14.46 -5.91
C ILE A 149 5.67 13.65 -6.40
N LYS A 150 6.63 14.32 -7.08
CA LYS A 150 7.76 13.67 -7.75
C LYS A 150 9.08 14.21 -7.25
N PRO A 151 9.74 13.60 -6.24
CA PRO A 151 11.10 13.94 -5.87
C PRO A 151 12.07 13.77 -7.05
N LYS A 152 13.17 14.50 -7.05
CA LYS A 152 14.21 14.41 -8.08
C LYS A 152 15.29 13.41 -7.69
N GLY A 153 15.66 12.52 -8.63
CA GLY A 153 16.75 11.55 -8.44
C GLY A 153 16.41 10.54 -7.34
N THR A 154 17.28 10.43 -6.33
CA THR A 154 17.09 9.56 -5.16
C THR A 154 16.41 10.26 -3.99
N GLY A 155 15.79 11.42 -4.21
CA GLY A 155 15.03 12.12 -3.16
C GLY A 155 13.78 11.35 -2.74
N GLU A 156 13.32 11.63 -1.54
CA GLU A 156 12.17 10.97 -0.91
C GLU A 156 11.04 11.97 -0.66
N THR A 157 9.81 11.49 -0.53
CA THR A 157 8.69 12.26 0.02
C THR A 157 8.61 11.98 1.52
N VAL A 158 8.87 12.99 2.34
CA VAL A 158 8.88 12.88 3.80
C VAL A 158 7.60 13.45 4.38
N PHE A 159 6.91 12.67 5.21
CA PHE A 159 5.71 13.09 5.92
C PHE A 159 6.00 13.27 7.42
N GLY A 160 5.45 14.34 8.00
CA GLY A 160 5.58 14.64 9.43
C GLY A 160 6.80 15.48 9.79
N THR A 161 6.95 15.76 11.09
CA THR A 161 7.97 16.67 11.63
C THR A 161 9.10 15.98 12.39
N GLY A 162 9.10 14.65 12.49
CA GLY A 162 10.08 13.88 13.24
C GLY A 162 9.88 13.84 14.77
N ALA A 163 8.95 14.63 15.32
CA ALA A 163 8.66 14.67 16.76
C ALA A 163 7.45 13.80 17.18
N ALA A 164 6.63 13.39 16.22
CA ALA A 164 5.47 12.53 16.42
C ALA A 164 5.28 11.61 15.22
N ALA A 165 4.44 10.57 15.36
CA ALA A 165 4.08 9.69 14.26
C ALA A 165 3.40 10.48 13.13
N ALA A 166 3.86 10.28 11.91
CA ALA A 166 3.17 10.78 10.72
C ALA A 166 2.03 9.84 10.36
N THR A 167 0.87 10.39 9.98
CA THR A 167 -0.29 9.62 9.57
C THR A 167 -0.57 9.87 8.09
N ILE A 168 -0.77 8.80 7.33
CA ILE A 168 -1.32 8.83 5.98
C ILE A 168 -2.72 8.22 6.06
N THR A 169 -3.72 8.98 5.67
CA THR A 169 -5.12 8.55 5.77
C THR A 169 -5.91 8.96 4.52
N THR A 170 -6.97 8.24 4.24
CA THR A 170 -7.98 8.64 3.27
C THR A 170 -9.05 9.52 3.93
N SER A 171 -9.80 10.27 3.14
CA SER A 171 -10.96 11.02 3.60
C SER A 171 -12.23 10.31 3.17
N GLY A 172 -13.18 10.13 4.10
CA GLY A 172 -14.44 9.42 3.83
C GLY A 172 -14.30 7.89 3.89
N THR A 173 -15.09 7.17 3.10
CA THR A 173 -15.27 5.72 3.11
C THR A 173 -14.44 5.02 2.03
N HIS A 174 -13.18 5.42 1.85
CA HIS A 174 -12.30 4.87 0.82
C HIS A 174 -11.10 4.14 1.43
N ASP A 175 -10.74 3.03 0.85
CA ASP A 175 -9.55 2.26 1.22
C ASP A 175 -8.25 3.03 0.97
N LEU A 176 -7.22 2.75 1.79
CA LEU A 176 -5.86 3.17 1.50
C LEU A 176 -5.12 2.02 0.80
N VAL A 177 -4.71 2.25 -0.44
CA VAL A 177 -3.94 1.27 -1.23
C VAL A 177 -2.51 1.78 -1.42
N LEU A 178 -1.55 0.93 -1.10
CA LEU A 178 -0.12 1.15 -1.37
C LEU A 178 0.33 0.13 -2.41
N ASP A 179 0.74 0.59 -3.57
CA ASP A 179 1.24 -0.25 -4.66
C ASP A 179 2.47 0.36 -5.33
N THR A 180 3.00 -0.33 -6.34
CA THR A 180 4.08 0.17 -7.20
C THR A 180 3.63 0.14 -8.65
N ASN A 181 4.30 0.91 -9.52
CA ASN A 181 4.08 0.91 -10.97
C ASN A 181 2.59 1.06 -11.37
N SER A 182 1.83 1.90 -10.62
CA SER A 182 0.40 2.15 -10.84
C SER A 182 -0.43 0.84 -10.92
N GLY A 183 -0.12 -0.12 -10.04
CA GLY A 183 -0.80 -1.41 -9.97
C GLY A 183 -0.43 -2.43 -11.07
N THR A 184 0.43 -2.06 -12.03
CA THR A 184 0.83 -2.98 -13.12
C THR A 184 1.94 -3.91 -12.64
N ASN A 185 1.68 -5.23 -12.62
CA ASN A 185 2.61 -6.25 -12.11
C ASN A 185 3.13 -5.95 -10.70
N SER A 186 2.29 -5.38 -9.87
CA SER A 186 2.60 -4.97 -8.49
C SER A 186 1.79 -5.77 -7.49
N GLY A 187 2.40 -6.17 -6.38
CA GLY A 187 1.67 -6.49 -5.16
C GLY A 187 1.15 -5.20 -4.52
N SER A 188 0.18 -5.34 -3.63
CA SER A 188 -0.42 -4.22 -2.91
C SER A 188 -0.56 -4.48 -1.41
N ILE A 189 -0.62 -3.40 -0.64
CA ILE A 189 -1.13 -3.40 0.72
C ILE A 189 -2.39 -2.54 0.71
N THR A 190 -3.52 -3.11 1.07
CA THR A 190 -4.80 -2.41 1.15
C THR A 190 -5.28 -2.39 2.59
N ILE A 191 -5.57 -1.21 3.10
CA ILE A 191 -6.21 -1.02 4.41
C ILE A 191 -7.66 -0.63 4.10
N THR A 192 -8.58 -1.55 4.39
CA THR A 192 -10.00 -1.40 4.08
C THR A 192 -10.68 -0.52 5.11
N ASP A 193 -11.44 0.48 4.68
CA ASP A 193 -12.30 1.28 5.55
C ASP A 193 -13.50 0.47 6.03
N GLY A 194 -13.88 0.62 7.31
CA GLY A 194 -15.04 -0.03 7.92
C GLY A 194 -14.77 -0.49 9.35
N ALA A 195 -15.85 -0.81 10.09
CA ALA A 195 -15.77 -1.23 11.50
C ALA A 195 -14.94 -2.52 11.69
N ASP A 196 -14.99 -3.44 10.70
CA ASP A 196 -14.26 -4.70 10.68
C ASP A 196 -13.33 -4.77 9.45
N GLY A 197 -12.78 -3.63 9.04
CA GLY A 197 -11.92 -3.50 7.85
C GLY A 197 -10.61 -4.27 7.99
N ASN A 198 -10.25 -5.03 6.96
CA ASN A 198 -9.03 -5.84 6.92
C ASN A 198 -7.81 -5.05 6.43
N ILE A 199 -6.62 -5.53 6.82
CA ILE A 199 -5.36 -5.20 6.15
C ILE A 199 -5.04 -6.37 5.22
N ASN A 200 -5.14 -6.15 3.91
CA ASN A 200 -4.84 -7.15 2.89
C ASN A 200 -3.45 -6.89 2.28
N ILE A 201 -2.59 -7.90 2.32
CA ILE A 201 -1.28 -7.90 1.69
C ILE A 201 -1.35 -8.90 0.53
N ALA A 202 -1.45 -8.40 -0.69
CA ALA A 202 -1.65 -9.21 -1.90
C ALA A 202 -0.40 -9.16 -2.80
N PRO A 203 0.45 -10.21 -2.77
CA PRO A 203 1.56 -10.34 -3.73
C PRO A 203 1.05 -10.51 -5.16
N ASN A 204 1.84 -10.09 -6.14
CA ASN A 204 1.51 -10.29 -7.55
C ASN A 204 1.95 -11.68 -8.05
N GLY A 205 1.10 -12.33 -8.85
CA GLY A 205 1.40 -13.59 -9.52
C GLY A 205 1.82 -14.69 -8.53
N ASN A 206 3.00 -15.27 -8.72
CA ASN A 206 3.58 -16.29 -7.83
C ASN A 206 4.38 -15.70 -6.65
N GLY A 207 4.29 -14.40 -6.43
CA GLY A 207 4.89 -13.75 -5.26
C GLY A 207 4.30 -14.26 -3.95
N VAL A 208 5.06 -14.11 -2.85
CA VAL A 208 4.63 -14.52 -1.51
C VAL A 208 4.92 -13.40 -0.50
N VAL A 209 4.14 -13.34 0.56
CA VAL A 209 4.52 -12.53 1.73
C VAL A 209 5.72 -13.19 2.40
N GLN A 210 6.77 -12.42 2.70
CA GLN A 210 8.00 -12.93 3.29
C GLN A 210 8.29 -12.28 4.65
N ALA A 211 8.82 -13.07 5.57
CA ALA A 211 9.44 -12.61 6.80
C ALA A 211 10.90 -13.09 6.82
N GLY A 212 11.86 -12.16 6.86
CA GLY A 212 13.30 -12.50 6.85
C GLY A 212 13.74 -13.30 5.60
N GLY A 213 13.08 -13.06 4.43
CA GLY A 213 13.38 -13.76 3.19
C GLY A 213 12.68 -15.12 3.02
N SER A 214 11.92 -15.60 4.01
CA SER A 214 11.16 -16.85 3.94
C SER A 214 9.67 -16.56 3.75
N ALA A 215 8.97 -17.39 2.93
CA ALA A 215 7.54 -17.27 2.73
C ALA A 215 6.76 -17.51 4.04
N VAL A 216 5.85 -16.60 4.36
CA VAL A 216 4.92 -16.76 5.48
C VAL A 216 3.78 -17.67 5.03
N LYS A 217 3.64 -18.82 5.69
CA LYS A 217 2.51 -19.75 5.53
C LYS A 217 1.65 -19.66 6.78
N VAL A 218 0.40 -19.24 6.62
CA VAL A 218 -0.55 -19.05 7.74
C VAL A 218 -1.48 -20.24 7.88
N ALA A 219 -1.79 -20.89 6.77
CA ALA A 219 -2.64 -22.07 6.70
C ALA A 219 -2.12 -23.01 5.61
N GLY A 220 -2.53 -24.27 5.66
CA GLY A 220 -2.12 -25.22 4.65
C GLY A 220 -2.46 -26.66 5.01
N LYS A 221 -1.93 -27.60 4.23
CA LYS A 221 -2.12 -29.02 4.42
C LYS A 221 -0.98 -29.58 5.27
N GLU A 222 -1.32 -30.22 6.35
CA GLU A 222 -0.42 -30.90 7.28
C GLU A 222 -0.65 -32.39 7.30
N SER A 223 0.23 -33.15 7.96
CA SER A 223 0.08 -34.59 8.03
C SER A 223 0.53 -35.15 9.37
N ILE A 224 -0.19 -36.21 9.81
CA ILE A 224 0.17 -37.01 10.96
C ILE A 224 0.50 -38.42 10.46
N TRP A 225 1.61 -38.99 10.94
CA TRP A 225 1.94 -40.39 10.71
C TRP A 225 1.36 -41.24 11.83
N ILE A 226 0.49 -42.21 11.49
CA ILE A 226 -0.07 -43.20 12.41
C ILE A 226 0.51 -44.54 12.03
N PRO A 227 1.49 -45.04 12.78
CA PRO A 227 2.10 -46.36 12.56
C PRO A 227 1.17 -47.49 12.99
N ALA A 228 1.32 -48.67 12.39
CA ALA A 228 0.52 -49.85 12.74
C ALA A 228 0.54 -50.16 14.24
N VAL A 229 1.64 -49.86 14.95
CA VAL A 229 1.75 -50.04 16.39
C VAL A 229 0.81 -49.17 17.22
N ALA A 230 0.30 -48.09 16.66
CA ALA A 230 -0.71 -47.22 17.29
C ALA A 230 -2.16 -47.63 16.96
N MET A 231 -2.32 -48.71 16.22
CA MET A 231 -3.63 -49.25 15.83
C MET A 231 -3.89 -50.56 16.55
N TYR A 232 -5.15 -50.93 16.63
CA TYR A 232 -5.59 -52.20 17.19
C TYR A 232 -6.68 -52.88 16.34
N PRO A 233 -6.65 -54.23 16.21
CA PRO A 233 -7.67 -54.95 15.48
C PRO A 233 -9.08 -54.81 16.11
N ASN A 234 -10.13 -54.80 15.30
CA ASN A 234 -11.47 -54.91 15.82
C ASN A 234 -11.68 -56.27 16.46
N THR A 235 -12.60 -56.36 17.45
CA THR A 235 -12.96 -57.63 18.06
C THR A 235 -13.70 -58.53 17.08
N THR A 236 -14.52 -57.95 16.19
CA THR A 236 -15.23 -58.65 15.11
C THR A 236 -14.68 -58.18 13.77
N ALA A 237 -14.31 -59.10 12.91
CA ALA A 237 -13.67 -58.85 11.63
C ALA A 237 -12.43 -57.95 11.76
N GLY A 238 -11.63 -58.15 12.78
CA GLY A 238 -10.36 -57.51 12.98
C GLY A 238 -9.25 -58.22 12.22
N CYS A 239 -8.26 -57.47 11.81
CA CYS A 239 -7.01 -58.00 11.26
C CYS A 239 -6.22 -58.81 12.32
N ALA A 240 -5.14 -59.46 11.96
CA ALA A 240 -4.27 -60.13 12.86
C ALA A 240 -3.65 -59.18 13.91
N ASP A 241 -3.29 -59.71 15.10
CA ASP A 241 -2.57 -58.94 16.13
C ASP A 241 -1.27 -58.37 15.59
N LEU A 242 -0.79 -57.31 16.23
CA LEU A 242 0.46 -56.63 15.84
C LEU A 242 1.63 -57.61 15.76
N ALA A 243 2.17 -57.72 14.57
CA ALA A 243 3.39 -58.53 14.30
C ALA A 243 4.65 -57.68 14.31
N GLN A 244 5.78 -58.35 14.63
CA GLN A 244 7.12 -57.80 14.40
C GLN A 244 7.80 -58.62 13.33
N VAL A 245 8.28 -57.98 12.28
CA VAL A 245 8.99 -58.64 11.20
C VAL A 245 10.45 -58.21 11.22
N GLU A 246 11.36 -59.16 11.43
CA GLU A 246 12.80 -58.94 11.36
C GLU A 246 13.24 -59.04 9.89
N LEU A 247 13.86 -57.97 9.38
CA LEU A 247 14.45 -57.94 8.04
C LEU A 247 15.97 -58.10 8.15
N SER A 248 16.55 -58.98 7.34
CA SER A 248 17.97 -59.40 7.48
C SER A 248 19.00 -58.26 7.34
N ASN A 249 18.65 -57.15 6.66
CA ASN A 249 19.59 -56.05 6.42
C ASN A 249 19.00 -54.67 6.73
N GLY A 250 17.86 -54.61 7.41
CA GLY A 250 17.11 -53.39 7.54
C GLY A 250 16.44 -53.17 8.90
N PRO A 251 15.50 -52.25 8.98
CA PRO A 251 14.71 -52.01 10.18
C PRO A 251 13.85 -53.22 10.52
N GLU A 252 13.62 -53.49 11.81
CA GLU A 252 12.51 -54.31 12.25
C GLU A 252 11.21 -53.50 12.08
N ILE A 253 10.24 -54.04 11.36
CA ILE A 253 8.96 -53.39 11.09
C ILE A 253 7.87 -53.96 11.98
N LYS A 254 6.89 -53.11 12.34
CA LYS A 254 5.64 -53.48 13.00
C LYS A 254 4.54 -53.45 11.99
N THR A 255 3.75 -54.54 11.88
CA THR A 255 2.66 -54.66 10.91
C THR A 255 1.37 -55.14 11.55
N LEU A 256 0.25 -54.69 10.97
CA LEU A 256 -1.04 -55.34 11.11
C LEU A 256 -1.32 -56.08 9.80
N ASP A 257 -1.52 -57.39 9.88
CA ASP A 257 -1.70 -58.23 8.70
C ASP A 257 -3.20 -58.46 8.43
N PHE A 258 -3.63 -58.08 7.25
CA PHE A 258 -5.02 -58.13 6.81
C PHE A 258 -5.20 -59.28 5.83
N ASP A 259 -6.19 -60.16 6.13
CA ASP A 259 -6.49 -61.33 5.31
C ASP A 259 -6.88 -60.96 3.86
N LYS A 260 -6.51 -61.88 2.93
CA LYS A 260 -6.79 -61.70 1.50
C LYS A 260 -8.21 -62.12 1.09
N ASP A 261 -8.94 -62.86 1.93
CA ASP A 261 -10.21 -63.50 1.58
C ASP A 261 -11.44 -62.86 2.28
N SER A 262 -11.20 -61.99 3.27
CA SER A 262 -12.28 -61.32 4.03
C SER A 262 -11.91 -59.87 4.36
N ASP A 263 -12.94 -58.99 4.41
CA ASP A 263 -12.77 -57.63 4.88
C ASP A 263 -12.39 -57.61 6.36
N GLU A 264 -11.26 -56.99 6.66
CA GLU A 264 -10.74 -56.88 8.02
C GLU A 264 -10.47 -55.41 8.40
N ASN A 265 -10.51 -55.14 9.70
CA ASN A 265 -10.52 -53.78 10.24
C ASN A 265 -9.51 -53.62 11.37
N ALA A 266 -8.92 -52.41 11.42
CA ALA A 266 -8.21 -51.92 12.60
C ALA A 266 -8.65 -50.46 12.90
N GLN A 267 -8.50 -50.09 14.18
CA GLN A 267 -8.90 -48.75 14.65
C GLN A 267 -7.74 -48.02 15.31
N PHE A 268 -7.84 -46.69 15.33
CA PHE A 268 -6.96 -45.78 16.06
C PHE A 268 -7.73 -44.52 16.39
N ALA A 269 -7.18 -43.69 17.30
CA ALA A 269 -7.74 -42.40 17.63
C ALA A 269 -6.72 -41.29 17.40
N VAL A 270 -7.21 -40.11 17.08
CA VAL A 270 -6.41 -38.89 16.90
C VAL A 270 -7.10 -37.73 17.61
N ALA A 271 -6.33 -36.98 18.41
CA ALA A 271 -6.71 -35.64 18.83
C ALA A 271 -6.03 -34.66 17.88
N PHE A 272 -6.80 -33.93 17.11
CA PHE A 272 -6.25 -32.94 16.17
C PHE A 272 -5.74 -31.71 16.91
N PRO A 273 -4.70 -31.02 16.37
CA PRO A 273 -4.27 -29.74 16.91
C PRO A 273 -5.36 -28.66 16.68
N LYS A 274 -5.42 -27.67 17.56
CA LYS A 274 -6.38 -26.55 17.44
C LYS A 274 -6.26 -25.74 16.14
N SER A 275 -5.13 -25.87 15.45
CA SER A 275 -4.95 -25.31 14.12
C SER A 275 -5.69 -26.03 12.99
N TRP A 276 -6.29 -27.20 13.26
CA TRP A 276 -7.11 -27.90 12.26
C TRP A 276 -8.42 -27.14 11.98
N ASN A 277 -8.78 -27.06 10.71
CA ASN A 277 -9.97 -26.33 10.25
C ASN A 277 -11.29 -27.11 10.44
N GLU A 278 -11.27 -28.21 11.23
CA GLU A 278 -12.44 -29.06 11.53
C GLU A 278 -13.12 -29.66 10.29
N GLY A 279 -12.44 -29.59 9.16
CA GLY A 279 -12.91 -30.07 7.86
C GLY A 279 -12.60 -31.53 7.58
N THR A 280 -12.73 -31.90 6.30
CA THR A 280 -12.42 -33.23 5.80
C THR A 280 -10.92 -33.55 5.91
N VAL A 281 -10.62 -34.85 6.02
CA VAL A 281 -9.25 -35.36 5.98
C VAL A 281 -9.04 -36.26 4.76
N THR A 282 -7.79 -36.54 4.42
CA THR A 282 -7.41 -37.52 3.39
C THR A 282 -6.29 -38.40 3.91
N PHE A 283 -6.02 -39.53 3.29
CA PHE A 283 -4.94 -40.40 3.75
C PHE A 283 -4.20 -41.10 2.61
N GLN A 284 -3.03 -41.63 2.96
CA GLN A 284 -2.26 -42.63 2.19
C GLN A 284 -1.98 -43.82 3.09
N ALA A 285 -2.17 -45.04 2.58
CA ALA A 285 -1.76 -46.26 3.24
C ALA A 285 -0.35 -46.67 2.82
N PHE A 286 0.45 -47.09 3.77
CA PHE A 286 1.79 -47.63 3.59
C PHE A 286 1.74 -49.10 3.97
N PHE A 287 2.02 -49.99 3.06
CA PHE A 287 1.89 -51.43 3.26
C PHE A 287 2.97 -52.22 2.49
N THR A 288 3.03 -53.48 2.75
CA THR A 288 3.82 -54.45 2.01
C THR A 288 3.09 -55.80 1.98
N ALA A 289 3.62 -56.75 1.22
CA ALA A 289 3.16 -58.15 1.26
C ALA A 289 4.36 -59.10 1.18
N ASP A 290 4.22 -60.25 1.74
CA ASP A 290 5.20 -61.34 1.58
C ASP A 290 4.81 -62.21 0.38
N SER A 291 4.84 -61.61 -0.81
CA SER A 291 4.31 -62.21 -2.04
C SER A 291 5.04 -61.71 -3.27
N THR A 292 4.99 -62.52 -4.32
CA THR A 292 5.38 -62.12 -5.68
C THR A 292 4.19 -61.79 -6.57
N ASN A 293 2.97 -61.80 -6.02
CA ASN A 293 1.73 -61.44 -6.72
C ASN A 293 1.66 -59.92 -6.87
N THR A 294 1.32 -59.41 -8.07
CA THR A 294 1.20 -57.99 -8.37
C THR A 294 -0.21 -57.44 -8.32
N GLY A 295 -1.11 -58.15 -7.66
CA GLY A 295 -2.50 -57.70 -7.46
C GLY A 295 -2.57 -56.37 -6.65
N THR A 296 -3.75 -55.74 -6.71
CA THR A 296 -3.99 -54.47 -6.03
C THR A 296 -4.51 -54.69 -4.62
N VAL A 297 -4.25 -53.75 -3.70
CA VAL A 297 -4.84 -53.64 -2.39
C VAL A 297 -5.70 -52.41 -2.28
N SER A 298 -6.94 -52.58 -1.79
CA SER A 298 -7.87 -51.47 -1.55
C SER A 298 -7.98 -51.19 -0.06
N TRP A 299 -7.63 -49.97 0.34
CA TRP A 299 -7.73 -49.52 1.71
C TRP A 299 -8.82 -48.47 1.84
N VAL A 300 -9.72 -48.61 2.83
CA VAL A 300 -10.83 -47.70 3.10
C VAL A 300 -10.63 -47.09 4.49
N LEU A 301 -10.80 -45.78 4.63
CA LEU A 301 -10.74 -45.11 5.93
C LEU A 301 -12.09 -44.40 6.21
N ALA A 302 -12.60 -44.58 7.43
CA ALA A 302 -13.80 -43.90 7.94
C ALA A 302 -13.48 -43.31 9.30
N GLY A 303 -14.11 -42.17 9.65
CA GLY A 303 -13.89 -41.48 10.92
C GLY A 303 -15.17 -41.07 11.62
N VAL A 304 -15.13 -40.96 12.95
CA VAL A 304 -16.17 -40.42 13.82
C VAL A 304 -15.56 -39.64 14.96
N ALA A 305 -16.06 -38.42 15.20
CA ALA A 305 -15.71 -37.57 16.33
C ALA A 305 -16.63 -37.79 17.50
N ILE A 306 -16.12 -37.74 18.72
CA ILE A 306 -16.86 -37.92 19.96
C ILE A 306 -16.56 -36.74 20.88
N ALA A 307 -17.57 -35.93 21.15
CA ALA A 307 -17.49 -34.77 22.04
C ALA A 307 -17.69 -35.19 23.51
N ASP A 308 -17.39 -34.27 24.42
CA ASP A 308 -17.68 -34.43 25.84
C ASP A 308 -19.17 -34.66 26.06
N ASN A 309 -19.50 -35.68 26.85
CA ASN A 309 -20.86 -36.19 27.12
C ASN A 309 -21.58 -36.88 25.94
N ASP A 310 -20.93 -37.08 24.80
CA ASP A 310 -21.48 -37.87 23.71
C ASP A 310 -21.36 -39.37 23.98
N SER A 311 -22.22 -40.14 23.30
CA SER A 311 -22.11 -41.60 23.33
C SER A 311 -20.91 -42.05 22.50
N ILE A 312 -19.97 -42.78 23.11
CA ILE A 312 -18.89 -43.44 22.38
C ILE A 312 -19.42 -44.50 21.40
N ASN A 313 -20.63 -45.00 21.61
CA ASN A 313 -21.31 -45.96 20.71
C ASN A 313 -21.95 -45.20 19.53
N THR A 314 -21.14 -44.57 18.71
CA THR A 314 -21.57 -43.80 17.53
C THR A 314 -20.96 -44.43 16.27
N ALA A 315 -21.73 -44.48 15.20
CA ALA A 315 -21.32 -45.11 13.95
C ALA A 315 -20.26 -44.26 13.21
N PHE A 316 -19.30 -44.90 12.61
CA PHE A 316 -18.36 -44.24 11.68
C PHE A 316 -19.08 -43.61 10.49
N GLY A 317 -18.50 -42.56 9.95
CA GLY A 317 -18.96 -41.97 8.69
C GLY A 317 -18.76 -42.88 7.48
N THR A 318 -19.11 -42.41 6.31
CA THR A 318 -18.90 -43.15 5.06
C THR A 318 -17.42 -43.31 4.79
N GLY A 319 -16.96 -44.56 4.62
CA GLY A 319 -15.57 -44.83 4.27
C GLY A 319 -15.20 -44.36 2.86
N VAL A 320 -13.98 -43.91 2.70
CA VAL A 320 -13.44 -43.48 1.41
C VAL A 320 -12.13 -44.20 1.14
N ALA A 321 -11.96 -44.71 -0.08
CA ALA A 321 -10.74 -45.36 -0.56
C ALA A 321 -9.98 -44.50 -1.56
N PRO A 322 -8.66 -44.50 -1.53
CA PRO A 322 -7.84 -44.08 -2.69
C PRO A 322 -7.97 -45.13 -3.81
N THR A 323 -7.43 -44.82 -4.96
CA THR A 323 -7.27 -45.85 -6.00
C THR A 323 -6.47 -47.04 -5.47
N ALA A 324 -6.96 -48.23 -5.63
CA ALA A 324 -6.31 -49.46 -5.18
C ALA A 324 -4.87 -49.53 -5.75
N LYS A 325 -3.90 -49.82 -4.87
CA LYS A 325 -2.47 -49.82 -5.18
C LYS A 325 -1.98 -51.23 -5.48
N ALA A 326 -1.39 -51.42 -6.66
CA ALA A 326 -0.75 -52.68 -7.01
C ALA A 326 0.49 -52.90 -6.13
N HIS A 327 0.67 -54.13 -5.62
CA HIS A 327 1.91 -54.57 -4.99
C HIS A 327 3.02 -54.66 -6.02
N SER A 328 4.24 -54.36 -5.64
CA SER A 328 5.42 -54.37 -6.54
C SER A 328 5.72 -55.74 -7.14
N GLY A 329 5.26 -56.82 -6.52
CA GLY A 329 5.62 -58.19 -6.87
C GLY A 329 6.95 -58.66 -6.26
N THR A 330 7.49 -57.93 -5.31
CA THR A 330 8.68 -58.26 -4.53
C THR A 330 8.32 -58.27 -3.06
N ALA A 331 8.56 -59.36 -2.38
CA ALA A 331 8.30 -59.47 -0.94
C ALA A 331 9.04 -58.38 -0.14
N ASN A 332 8.33 -57.77 0.79
CA ASN A 332 8.80 -56.70 1.67
C ASN A 332 9.15 -55.37 0.99
N ASP A 333 8.81 -55.20 -0.30
CA ASP A 333 8.85 -53.87 -0.90
C ASP A 333 7.76 -52.96 -0.28
N LEU A 334 8.07 -51.69 -0.12
CA LEU A 334 7.12 -50.69 0.37
C LEU A 334 6.20 -50.23 -0.76
N ASP A 335 4.91 -50.41 -0.58
CA ASP A 335 3.88 -49.85 -1.42
C ASP A 335 3.15 -48.71 -0.70
N VAL A 336 2.88 -47.62 -1.45
CA VAL A 336 2.19 -46.44 -0.94
C VAL A 336 1.03 -46.11 -1.87
N THR A 337 -0.17 -45.97 -1.36
CA THR A 337 -1.32 -45.57 -2.16
C THR A 337 -1.20 -44.13 -2.65
N ALA A 338 -1.94 -43.78 -3.68
CA ALA A 338 -2.26 -42.37 -3.92
C ALA A 338 -2.99 -41.78 -2.69
N GLU A 339 -3.05 -40.49 -2.60
CA GLU A 339 -3.87 -39.82 -1.57
C GLU A 339 -5.36 -40.07 -1.89
N SER A 340 -6.16 -40.36 -0.86
CA SER A 340 -7.61 -40.58 -0.97
C SER A 340 -8.39 -39.33 -1.38
N GLY A 341 -9.63 -39.50 -1.77
CA GLY A 341 -10.62 -38.42 -1.74
C GLY A 341 -10.88 -37.92 -0.32
N ALA A 342 -11.63 -36.83 -0.20
CA ALA A 342 -12.02 -36.23 1.06
C ALA A 342 -12.92 -37.16 1.90
N ILE A 343 -12.54 -37.39 3.15
CA ILE A 343 -13.25 -38.17 4.15
C ILE A 343 -14.01 -37.22 5.05
N THR A 344 -15.32 -37.31 5.09
CA THR A 344 -16.15 -36.58 6.06
C THR A 344 -16.19 -37.37 7.36
N ILE A 345 -15.69 -36.79 8.43
CA ILE A 345 -15.74 -37.36 9.78
C ILE A 345 -17.16 -37.18 10.30
N ALA A 346 -17.81 -38.25 10.76
CA ALA A 346 -19.12 -38.17 11.40
C ALA A 346 -19.04 -37.53 12.79
N GLY A 347 -20.16 -37.10 13.37
CA GLY A 347 -20.20 -36.57 14.75
C GLY A 347 -19.94 -35.07 14.86
N SER A 348 -19.90 -34.32 13.76
CA SER A 348 -19.64 -32.85 13.75
C SER A 348 -18.32 -32.49 14.43
N PRO A 349 -17.18 -32.93 13.89
CA PRO A 349 -15.90 -32.86 14.52
C PRO A 349 -15.44 -31.42 14.89
N SER A 350 -14.78 -31.30 16.05
CA SER A 350 -14.10 -30.10 16.50
C SER A 350 -12.70 -30.41 17.02
N THR A 351 -11.89 -29.39 17.28
CA THR A 351 -10.51 -29.52 17.76
C THR A 351 -10.41 -30.04 19.21
N ASP A 352 -11.49 -29.93 19.99
CA ASP A 352 -11.54 -30.38 21.40
C ASP A 352 -12.05 -31.82 21.56
N GLU A 353 -12.23 -32.54 20.44
CA GLU A 353 -12.82 -33.89 20.43
C GLU A 353 -11.79 -34.97 20.11
N GLU A 354 -12.09 -36.18 20.55
CA GLU A 354 -11.35 -37.37 20.13
C GLU A 354 -11.99 -37.94 18.86
N VAL A 355 -11.18 -38.13 17.83
CA VAL A 355 -11.64 -38.67 16.54
C VAL A 355 -11.12 -40.08 16.38
N TYR A 356 -12.06 -41.04 16.34
CA TYR A 356 -11.78 -42.44 16.03
C TYR A 356 -11.80 -42.66 14.53
N PHE A 357 -10.85 -43.48 14.06
CA PHE A 357 -10.78 -43.91 12.68
C PHE A 357 -10.76 -45.42 12.58
N GLN A 358 -11.40 -45.96 11.53
CA GLN A 358 -11.31 -47.33 11.15
C GLN A 358 -10.70 -47.48 9.77
N ILE A 359 -9.60 -48.20 9.66
CA ILE A 359 -8.98 -48.64 8.41
C ILE A 359 -9.45 -50.05 8.07
N THR A 360 -9.87 -50.27 6.86
CA THR A 360 -10.40 -51.55 6.33
C THR A 360 -9.63 -51.92 5.08
N ARG A 361 -9.25 -53.21 4.94
CA ARG A 361 -8.92 -53.80 3.65
C ARG A 361 -10.24 -54.28 3.03
N ASP A 362 -10.62 -53.71 1.88
CA ASP A 362 -11.80 -54.08 1.12
C ASP A 362 -11.41 -55.08 0.02
N VAL A 363 -11.56 -56.36 0.33
CA VAL A 363 -11.16 -57.46 -0.58
C VAL A 363 -12.06 -57.54 -1.81
N SER A 364 -13.24 -56.94 -1.79
CA SER A 364 -14.15 -56.91 -2.94
C SER A 364 -13.64 -55.95 -4.05
N ALA A 365 -12.84 -54.95 -3.67
CA ALA A 365 -12.20 -53.94 -4.54
C ALA A 365 -10.70 -54.18 -4.74
N ASP A 366 -10.21 -55.35 -4.40
CA ASP A 366 -8.81 -55.75 -4.27
C ASP A 366 -8.57 -56.97 -5.20
N SER A 367 -7.32 -57.26 -5.49
CA SER A 367 -6.93 -58.40 -6.33
C SER A 367 -5.63 -59.09 -5.85
N LEU A 368 -5.04 -58.62 -4.77
CA LEU A 368 -3.85 -59.26 -4.20
C LEU A 368 -4.23 -60.59 -3.55
N THR A 369 -3.64 -61.71 -4.01
CA THR A 369 -3.94 -63.07 -3.51
C THR A 369 -3.05 -63.46 -2.33
N ALA A 370 -2.60 -62.48 -1.53
CA ALA A 370 -1.84 -62.66 -0.30
C ALA A 370 -2.31 -61.64 0.74
N ASP A 371 -2.00 -61.89 2.00
CA ASP A 371 -2.27 -60.96 3.07
C ASP A 371 -1.47 -59.66 2.88
N ALA A 372 -2.12 -58.55 3.21
CA ALA A 372 -1.51 -57.25 3.15
C ALA A 372 -1.05 -56.79 4.54
N LYS A 373 0.22 -56.44 4.65
CA LYS A 373 0.87 -56.04 5.92
C LYS A 373 0.85 -54.51 5.99
N LEU A 374 -0.07 -53.91 6.73
CA LEU A 374 -0.15 -52.47 6.95
C LEU A 374 1.01 -52.02 7.88
N LEU A 375 1.83 -51.09 7.45
CA LEU A 375 2.87 -50.45 8.25
C LEU A 375 2.33 -49.16 8.96
N GLY A 376 1.36 -48.53 8.39
CA GLY A 376 0.70 -47.33 8.90
C GLY A 376 0.02 -46.51 7.82
N ILE A 377 -0.54 -45.40 8.25
CA ILE A 377 -1.11 -44.44 7.34
C ILE A 377 -0.52 -43.05 7.58
N LYS A 378 -0.52 -42.26 6.54
CA LYS A 378 -0.28 -40.82 6.62
C LYS A 378 -1.60 -40.11 6.46
N LEU A 379 -2.09 -39.53 7.53
CA LEU A 379 -3.33 -38.76 7.56
C LEU A 379 -3.03 -37.32 7.27
N PHE A 380 -3.79 -36.67 6.35
CA PHE A 380 -3.64 -35.29 6.00
C PHE A 380 -4.88 -34.51 6.44
N PHE A 381 -4.65 -33.32 6.97
CA PHE A 381 -5.68 -32.37 7.38
C PHE A 381 -5.28 -30.95 6.97
N THR A 382 -6.23 -30.04 6.93
CA THR A 382 -5.99 -28.64 6.59
C THR A 382 -5.98 -27.81 7.87
N THR A 383 -5.01 -26.90 7.99
CA THR A 383 -4.96 -25.91 9.07
C THR A 383 -5.55 -24.59 8.60
N ASP A 384 -6.20 -23.85 9.48
CA ASP A 384 -6.74 -22.49 9.24
C ASP A 384 -5.98 -21.40 10.00
N ALA A 385 -5.08 -21.78 10.91
CA ALA A 385 -4.24 -20.92 11.70
C ALA A 385 -2.78 -21.36 11.68
N ALA A 386 -1.85 -20.46 12.02
CA ALA A 386 -0.43 -20.77 12.10
C ALA A 386 -0.05 -21.42 13.45
N ASN A 387 -0.85 -21.26 14.45
CA ASN A 387 -0.65 -21.74 15.81
C ASN A 387 -1.98 -21.95 16.54
N ASP A 388 -1.85 -22.53 17.69
CA ASP A 388 -2.87 -22.86 18.67
C ASP A 388 -3.16 -21.63 19.55
N ALA A 389 -3.99 -20.70 19.09
CA ALA A 389 -4.31 -19.46 19.81
C ALA A 389 -5.54 -19.60 20.71
#